data_2eb4b50a9f8c7b5fac987caea4438236
#
_entry.id   2eb4b50a9f8c7b5fac987caea4438236
#
_cell.length_a   1.000
_cell.length_b   1.000
_cell.length_c   1.000
_cell.angle_alpha   90.00
_cell.angle_beta   90.00
_cell.angle_gamma   90.00
#
_symmetry.space_group_name_H-M   'P 1'
#
loop_
_entity.id
_entity.type
_entity.pdbx_description
1 polymer ?
#
loop_
_entity_poly.entity_id
_entity_poly.type
_entity_poly.pdbx_seq_one_letter_code
_entity_poly.pdbx_strand_id
1 'polypeptide(L)'
;MKKFLTLLLAAFVAVSALSFTACGNKKDENKIYVGMECGYAPFNYTQTDSSNGAVKISNANGYANGYDVMIAKKIAEKLGKELVIVKYEFKGLIPAVQSGALDFIIAGMSPTAERKESIDFSDAYYQSQLVIVVKKGSKFASATNLDGFKGAKIAAQIGTFHNDALQAQAAAHGILAQTPMATFPILIGALKAGTIDGYVAEYPGAKADCTMNDTLTFVNLQNNTTGFTATDEDVQIAIGLKKGSEYLTSINAALAEISQSERDQMMQTATENAPKEG
;
A
#
# COMPACT_ATOMS: atom_id res chain seq x y z
N MET A 1 -40.64 -62.45 -2.08
CA MET A 1 -39.27 -61.92 -1.82
C MET A 1 -38.95 -60.70 -2.66
N LYS A 2 -39.88 -59.89 -3.17
CA LYS A 2 -39.64 -58.68 -3.95
C LYS A 2 -40.08 -57.35 -3.28
N LYS A 3 -40.61 -57.43 -2.05
CA LYS A 3 -41.11 -56.24 -1.31
C LYS A 3 -40.19 -55.76 -0.14
N PHE A 4 -39.09 -56.46 0.16
CA PHE A 4 -38.15 -56.12 1.22
C PHE A 4 -36.90 -55.38 0.74
N LEU A 5 -36.69 -55.32 -0.59
CA LEU A 5 -35.49 -54.71 -1.15
C LEU A 5 -35.67 -53.20 -1.46
N THR A 6 -36.88 -52.68 -1.42
CA THR A 6 -37.19 -51.26 -1.74
C THR A 6 -37.19 -50.35 -0.52
N LEU A 7 -37.17 -50.89 0.71
CA LEU A 7 -37.11 -50.08 1.94
C LEU A 7 -35.67 -49.75 2.42
N LEU A 8 -34.68 -50.47 1.93
CA LEU A 8 -33.27 -50.26 2.31
C LEU A 8 -32.55 -49.22 1.43
N LEU A 9 -33.11 -48.85 0.27
CA LEU A 9 -32.53 -47.84 -0.59
C LEU A 9 -33.00 -46.40 -0.28
N ALA A 10 -34.10 -46.24 0.46
CA ALA A 10 -34.62 -44.94 0.87
C ALA A 10 -33.96 -44.37 2.14
N ALA A 11 -33.26 -45.20 2.92
CA ALA A 11 -32.60 -44.78 4.15
C ALA A 11 -31.15 -44.28 3.92
N PHE A 12 -30.56 -44.48 2.72
CA PHE A 12 -29.19 -44.08 2.43
C PHE A 12 -29.05 -42.72 1.73
N VAL A 13 -30.17 -42.11 1.28
CA VAL A 13 -30.19 -40.81 0.63
C VAL A 13 -30.43 -39.66 1.62
N ALA A 14 -30.86 -39.94 2.86
CA ALA A 14 -31.20 -38.92 3.87
C ALA A 14 -30.03 -38.53 4.78
N VAL A 15 -28.83 -39.12 4.65
CA VAL A 15 -27.66 -38.85 5.53
C VAL A 15 -26.56 -38.06 4.84
N SER A 16 -26.66 -37.78 3.53
CA SER A 16 -25.61 -37.01 2.82
C SER A 16 -25.90 -35.51 2.71
N ALA A 17 -26.86 -34.97 3.45
CA ALA A 17 -27.15 -33.55 3.53
C ALA A 17 -26.59 -32.89 4.81
N LEU A 18 -25.52 -33.46 5.39
CA LEU A 18 -24.88 -32.91 6.57
C LEU A 18 -23.49 -32.36 6.20
N SER A 19 -23.43 -31.04 6.20
CA SER A 19 -22.24 -30.27 6.58
C SER A 19 -21.13 -30.14 5.52
N PHE A 20 -21.38 -29.40 4.43
CA PHE A 20 -20.40 -28.44 4.04
C PHE A 20 -20.51 -27.20 4.96
N THR A 21 -20.15 -27.35 6.22
CA THR A 21 -19.68 -26.23 6.99
C THR A 21 -18.34 -25.87 6.38
N ALA A 22 -18.35 -24.88 5.48
CA ALA A 22 -17.16 -24.16 5.11
C ALA A 22 -16.51 -23.69 6.42
N CYS A 23 -15.40 -24.31 6.80
CA CYS A 23 -14.47 -23.77 7.79
C CYS A 23 -13.81 -22.52 7.21
N GLY A 24 -14.57 -21.47 6.98
CA GLY A 24 -14.07 -20.12 6.98
C GLY A 24 -13.87 -19.76 8.45
N ASN A 25 -12.63 -19.55 8.89
CA ASN A 25 -12.39 -18.92 10.17
C ASN A 25 -13.21 -17.63 10.21
N LYS A 26 -14.29 -17.61 11.00
CA LYS A 26 -15.07 -16.40 11.22
C LYS A 26 -14.10 -15.37 11.79
N LYS A 27 -13.95 -14.24 11.13
CA LYS A 27 -13.23 -13.11 11.70
C LYS A 27 -13.83 -12.76 13.05
N ASP A 28 -12.97 -12.38 14.01
CA ASP A 28 -13.42 -11.88 15.30
C ASP A 28 -14.10 -10.52 15.10
N GLU A 29 -15.36 -10.41 15.45
CA GLU A 29 -16.20 -9.21 15.26
C GLU A 29 -15.68 -8.00 16.09
N ASN A 30 -14.89 -8.25 17.15
CA ASN A 30 -14.27 -7.21 17.94
C ASN A 30 -12.95 -6.67 17.32
N LYS A 31 -12.51 -7.25 16.20
CA LYS A 31 -11.27 -6.90 15.51
C LYS A 31 -11.52 -6.28 14.16
N ILE A 32 -10.57 -5.47 13.72
CA ILE A 32 -10.55 -4.90 12.39
C ILE A 32 -9.23 -5.26 11.71
N TYR A 33 -9.29 -5.93 10.56
CA TYR A 33 -8.14 -6.47 9.85
C TYR A 33 -7.72 -5.52 8.74
N VAL A 34 -6.59 -4.87 8.92
CA VAL A 34 -6.07 -3.84 8.00
C VAL A 34 -4.87 -4.36 7.24
N GLY A 35 -4.96 -4.32 5.92
CA GLY A 35 -3.88 -4.73 5.02
C GLY A 35 -2.92 -3.59 4.72
N MET A 36 -1.62 -3.89 4.78
CA MET A 36 -0.55 -3.00 4.35
C MET A 36 0.70 -3.79 3.95
N GLU A 37 1.65 -3.14 3.24
CA GLU A 37 2.86 -3.80 2.77
C GLU A 37 3.91 -3.94 3.88
N CYS A 38 3.93 -3.02 4.84
CA CYS A 38 4.91 -2.92 5.92
C CYS A 38 6.37 -2.82 5.40
N GLY A 39 6.56 -2.21 4.25
CA GLY A 39 7.85 -2.05 3.58
C GLY A 39 7.99 -0.73 2.82
N TYR A 40 7.11 0.24 3.07
CA TYR A 40 7.04 1.53 2.39
C TYR A 40 7.07 2.69 3.40
N ALA A 41 8.26 3.05 3.88
CA ALA A 41 8.41 4.21 4.77
C ALA A 41 8.15 5.53 4.00
N PRO A 42 7.61 6.57 4.64
CA PRO A 42 7.15 6.65 6.03
C PRO A 42 5.70 6.21 6.22
N PHE A 43 5.02 5.75 5.15
CA PHE A 43 3.61 5.34 5.22
C PHE A 43 3.42 4.12 6.12
N ASN A 44 4.09 3.00 5.80
CA ASN A 44 4.02 1.78 6.59
C ASN A 44 5.33 0.99 6.47
N TYR A 45 5.98 0.69 7.59
CA TYR A 45 7.25 -0.02 7.63
C TYR A 45 7.30 -1.02 8.79
N THR A 46 8.25 -1.96 8.74
CA THR A 46 8.47 -2.95 9.80
C THR A 46 9.59 -2.48 10.71
N GLN A 47 9.39 -2.59 12.02
CA GLN A 47 10.41 -2.44 13.06
C GLN A 47 10.47 -3.68 13.96
N THR A 48 11.52 -3.80 14.78
CA THR A 48 11.82 -5.01 15.54
C THR A 48 11.04 -5.12 16.85
N ASP A 49 10.59 -4.02 17.42
CA ASP A 49 9.90 -3.96 18.70
C ASP A 49 8.62 -3.10 18.65
N SER A 50 7.91 -3.02 19.76
CA SER A 50 6.65 -2.27 19.88
C SER A 50 6.83 -0.78 20.24
N SER A 51 8.05 -0.25 20.20
CA SER A 51 8.29 1.16 20.49
C SER A 51 7.54 2.11 19.54
N ASN A 52 7.42 3.38 19.92
CA ASN A 52 6.77 4.41 19.11
C ASN A 52 5.33 4.07 18.70
N GLY A 53 4.67 3.20 19.47
CA GLY A 53 3.29 2.80 19.22
C GLY A 53 3.11 1.83 18.05
N ALA A 54 4.14 1.11 17.65
CA ALA A 54 4.04 0.09 16.60
C ALA A 54 3.10 -1.06 16.99
N VAL A 55 2.45 -1.64 16.00
CA VAL A 55 1.46 -2.71 16.14
C VAL A 55 2.05 -4.02 15.63
N LYS A 56 1.89 -5.12 16.37
CA LYS A 56 2.38 -6.42 15.93
C LYS A 56 1.76 -6.84 14.60
N ILE A 57 2.60 -7.28 13.67
CA ILE A 57 2.13 -7.85 12.41
C ILE A 57 1.62 -9.26 12.68
N SER A 58 0.36 -9.55 12.33
CA SER A 58 -0.31 -10.80 12.71
C SER A 58 0.23 -12.04 11.98
N ASN A 59 0.71 -11.87 10.75
CA ASN A 59 1.16 -12.96 9.87
C ASN A 59 2.65 -12.89 9.49
N ALA A 60 3.42 -12.03 10.16
CA ALA A 60 4.87 -11.92 9.97
C ALA A 60 5.59 -11.54 11.25
N ASN A 61 6.92 -11.69 11.28
CA ASN A 61 7.74 -11.21 12.39
C ASN A 61 7.84 -9.68 12.37
N GLY A 62 7.94 -9.06 13.56
CA GLY A 62 8.09 -7.61 13.72
C GLY A 62 6.78 -6.88 13.98
N TYR A 63 6.88 -5.58 13.92
CA TYR A 63 5.81 -4.63 14.24
C TYR A 63 5.70 -3.62 13.11
N ALA A 64 4.46 -3.32 12.71
CA ALA A 64 4.20 -2.27 11.74
C ALA A 64 4.15 -0.90 12.42
N ASN A 65 4.78 0.08 11.82
CA ASN A 65 4.70 1.49 12.23
C ASN A 65 4.64 2.38 10.97
N GLY A 66 4.40 3.67 11.16
CA GLY A 66 4.31 4.65 10.11
C GLY A 66 2.98 5.39 10.09
N TYR A 67 2.86 6.31 9.13
CA TYR A 67 1.69 7.18 8.98
C TYR A 67 0.39 6.40 8.83
N ASP A 68 0.38 5.36 7.98
CA ASP A 68 -0.78 4.49 7.75
C ASP A 68 -1.21 3.75 9.02
N VAL A 69 -0.23 3.33 9.86
CA VAL A 69 -0.52 2.68 11.14
C VAL A 69 -1.16 3.67 12.12
N MET A 70 -0.70 4.93 12.14
CA MET A 70 -1.29 5.97 12.98
C MET A 70 -2.74 6.27 12.57
N ILE A 71 -3.01 6.36 11.25
CA ILE A 71 -4.37 6.52 10.70
C ILE A 71 -5.23 5.29 11.05
N ALA A 72 -4.70 4.06 10.86
CA ALA A 72 -5.42 2.82 11.17
C ALA A 72 -5.84 2.74 12.65
N LYS A 73 -4.98 3.19 13.58
CA LYS A 73 -5.27 3.24 15.03
C LYS A 73 -6.44 4.16 15.34
N LYS A 74 -6.45 5.38 14.78
CA LYS A 74 -7.56 6.32 14.97
C LYS A 74 -8.87 5.78 14.46
N ILE A 75 -8.85 5.11 13.30
CA ILE A 75 -10.04 4.48 12.74
C ILE A 75 -10.51 3.31 13.62
N ALA A 76 -9.60 2.42 14.04
CA ALA A 76 -9.94 1.31 14.91
C ALA A 76 -10.54 1.77 16.25
N GLU A 77 -9.97 2.82 16.86
CA GLU A 77 -10.49 3.47 18.06
C GLU A 77 -11.91 4.01 17.83
N LYS A 78 -12.13 4.74 16.73
CA LYS A 78 -13.45 5.26 16.35
C LYS A 78 -14.49 4.17 16.14
N LEU A 79 -14.06 3.01 15.60
CA LEU A 79 -14.92 1.84 15.41
C LEU A 79 -15.10 0.99 16.67
N GLY A 80 -14.39 1.29 17.77
CA GLY A 80 -14.38 0.49 19.01
C GLY A 80 -13.84 -0.93 18.80
N LYS A 81 -12.88 -1.12 17.87
CA LYS A 81 -12.33 -2.43 17.50
C LYS A 81 -10.83 -2.53 17.77
N GLU A 82 -10.35 -3.75 18.05
CA GLU A 82 -8.92 -4.05 18.13
C GLU A 82 -8.30 -4.04 16.73
N LEU A 83 -7.22 -3.27 16.52
CA LEU A 83 -6.49 -3.21 15.26
C LEU A 83 -5.62 -4.45 15.06
N VAL A 84 -5.81 -5.14 13.94
CA VAL A 84 -4.97 -6.25 13.49
C VAL A 84 -4.32 -5.87 12.16
N ILE A 85 -2.99 -5.75 12.16
CA ILE A 85 -2.23 -5.49 10.93
C ILE A 85 -1.90 -6.81 10.24
N VAL A 86 -2.23 -6.90 8.94
CA VAL A 86 -1.95 -8.07 8.11
C VAL A 86 -1.05 -7.63 6.95
N LYS A 87 0.13 -8.23 6.87
CA LYS A 87 1.10 -7.93 5.82
C LYS A 87 0.76 -8.65 4.53
N TYR A 88 0.76 -7.91 3.42
CA TYR A 88 0.63 -8.43 2.05
C TYR A 88 1.63 -7.73 1.13
N GLU A 89 2.02 -8.38 0.04
CA GLU A 89 2.60 -7.64 -1.09
C GLU A 89 1.54 -6.68 -1.66
N PHE A 90 1.96 -5.50 -2.12
CA PHE A 90 1.04 -4.44 -2.58
C PHE A 90 -0.01 -4.94 -3.57
N LYS A 91 0.40 -5.72 -4.59
CA LYS A 91 -0.50 -6.30 -5.60
C LYS A 91 -1.53 -7.30 -5.03
N GLY A 92 -1.30 -7.84 -3.83
CA GLY A 92 -2.19 -8.79 -3.15
C GLY A 92 -3.27 -8.12 -2.29
N LEU A 93 -3.18 -6.82 -2.04
CA LEU A 93 -4.08 -6.11 -1.12
C LEU A 93 -5.52 -6.04 -1.65
N ILE A 94 -5.72 -5.67 -2.92
CA ILE A 94 -7.06 -5.59 -3.53
C ILE A 94 -7.75 -6.97 -3.55
N PRO A 95 -7.14 -8.06 -4.04
CA PRO A 95 -7.74 -9.39 -3.92
C PRO A 95 -8.07 -9.79 -2.48
N ALA A 96 -7.24 -9.42 -1.51
CA ALA A 96 -7.46 -9.75 -0.10
C ALA A 96 -8.68 -9.01 0.49
N VAL A 97 -8.89 -7.74 0.17
CA VAL A 97 -10.08 -7.00 0.63
C VAL A 97 -11.33 -7.47 -0.09
N GLN A 98 -11.27 -7.79 -1.38
CA GLN A 98 -12.39 -8.32 -2.14
C GLN A 98 -12.90 -9.68 -1.61
N SER A 99 -11.97 -10.57 -1.24
CA SER A 99 -12.29 -11.88 -0.65
C SER A 99 -12.80 -11.79 0.78
N GLY A 100 -12.68 -10.63 1.44
CA GLY A 100 -13.02 -10.44 2.84
C GLY A 100 -11.94 -10.92 3.81
N ALA A 101 -10.73 -11.25 3.35
CA ALA A 101 -9.59 -11.54 4.22
C ALA A 101 -9.16 -10.30 5.00
N LEU A 102 -9.30 -9.11 4.40
CA LEU A 102 -9.12 -7.80 5.02
C LEU A 102 -10.47 -7.07 5.12
N ASP A 103 -10.59 -6.17 6.09
CA ASP A 103 -11.74 -5.27 6.17
C ASP A 103 -11.49 -4.01 5.33
N PHE A 104 -10.25 -3.49 5.36
CA PHE A 104 -9.81 -2.41 4.48
C PHE A 104 -8.28 -2.41 4.29
N ILE A 105 -7.84 -1.58 3.35
CA ILE A 105 -6.44 -1.39 2.97
C ILE A 105 -6.03 0.02 3.37
N ILE A 106 -4.94 0.15 4.13
CA ILE A 106 -4.23 1.41 4.35
C ILE A 106 -2.76 1.18 4.01
N ALA A 107 -2.33 1.59 2.82
CA ALA A 107 -1.05 1.18 2.26
C ALA A 107 -0.44 2.21 1.29
N GLY A 108 -0.63 3.51 1.55
CA GLY A 108 -0.19 4.53 0.59
C GLY A 108 -0.84 4.36 -0.78
N MET A 109 -2.10 3.90 -0.83
CA MET A 109 -2.75 3.49 -2.08
C MET A 109 -3.53 4.62 -2.72
N SER A 110 -3.24 4.92 -3.99
CA SER A 110 -4.01 5.89 -4.79
C SER A 110 -5.35 5.32 -5.24
N PRO A 111 -6.45 6.11 -5.18
CA PRO A 111 -7.78 5.71 -5.65
C PRO A 111 -7.93 5.90 -7.17
N THR A 112 -7.06 5.26 -7.97
CA THR A 112 -7.10 5.36 -9.43
C THR A 112 -8.44 4.91 -10.01
N ALA A 113 -8.80 5.40 -11.20
CA ALA A 113 -10.04 5.03 -11.88
C ALA A 113 -10.16 3.50 -12.05
N GLU A 114 -9.08 2.81 -12.43
CA GLU A 114 -9.04 1.36 -12.57
C GLU A 114 -9.37 0.64 -11.24
N ARG A 115 -8.77 1.07 -10.12
CA ARG A 115 -9.01 0.47 -8.81
C ARG A 115 -10.43 0.70 -8.32
N LYS A 116 -10.99 1.89 -8.61
CA LYS A 116 -12.39 2.22 -8.30
C LYS A 116 -13.41 1.33 -9.02
N GLU A 117 -13.05 0.67 -10.11
CA GLU A 117 -13.91 -0.37 -10.71
C GLU A 117 -14.08 -1.58 -9.79
N SER A 118 -13.04 -1.92 -9.04
CA SER A 118 -12.94 -3.16 -8.25
C SER A 118 -13.24 -3.01 -6.76
N ILE A 119 -12.94 -1.86 -6.18
CA ILE A 119 -13.12 -1.56 -4.74
C ILE A 119 -13.65 -0.14 -4.54
N ASP A 120 -14.15 0.16 -3.35
CA ASP A 120 -14.49 1.52 -2.94
C ASP A 120 -13.32 2.17 -2.21
N PHE A 121 -13.31 3.50 -2.18
CA PHE A 121 -12.30 4.28 -1.49
C PHE A 121 -12.93 5.30 -0.54
N SER A 122 -12.25 5.56 0.57
CA SER A 122 -12.57 6.66 1.46
C SER A 122 -12.23 8.02 0.84
N ASP A 123 -12.56 9.08 1.56
CA ASP A 123 -11.95 10.38 1.35
C ASP A 123 -10.42 10.26 1.49
N ALA A 124 -9.69 11.12 0.75
CA ALA A 124 -8.24 11.10 0.79
C ALA A 124 -7.71 11.51 2.19
N TYR A 125 -6.73 10.76 2.69
CA TYR A 125 -6.05 11.10 3.94
C TYR A 125 -4.66 11.71 3.73
N TYR A 126 -4.13 11.68 2.51
CA TYR A 126 -2.91 12.35 2.08
C TYR A 126 -2.97 12.71 0.61
N GLN A 127 -2.18 13.72 0.20
CA GLN A 127 -1.94 14.06 -1.21
C GLN A 127 -0.45 14.22 -1.43
N SER A 128 0.06 13.63 -2.49
CA SER A 128 1.47 13.56 -2.80
C SER A 128 1.78 14.03 -4.22
N GLN A 129 3.04 13.87 -4.61
CA GLN A 129 3.51 14.05 -5.98
C GLN A 129 4.56 12.99 -6.31
N LEU A 130 4.68 12.64 -7.59
CA LEU A 130 5.69 11.71 -8.05
C LEU A 130 7.05 12.41 -8.21
N VAL A 131 8.08 11.75 -7.72
CA VAL A 131 9.48 12.17 -7.82
C VAL A 131 10.34 11.01 -8.29
N ILE A 132 11.59 11.27 -8.67
CA ILE A 132 12.55 10.22 -9.03
C ILE A 132 13.71 10.24 -8.05
N VAL A 133 13.90 9.11 -7.35
CA VAL A 133 15.05 8.89 -6.46
C VAL A 133 16.23 8.39 -7.29
N VAL A 134 17.43 8.97 -7.03
CA VAL A 134 18.67 8.68 -7.74
C VAL A 134 19.86 8.67 -6.76
N LYS A 135 21.03 8.20 -7.19
CA LYS A 135 22.26 8.35 -6.40
C LYS A 135 22.72 9.81 -6.35
N LYS A 136 23.18 10.28 -5.19
CA LYS A 136 23.91 11.56 -5.08
C LYS A 136 25.11 11.55 -6.02
N GLY A 137 25.33 12.67 -6.70
CA GLY A 137 26.42 12.83 -7.64
C GLY A 137 26.27 12.07 -8.98
N SER A 138 25.16 11.37 -9.21
CA SER A 138 24.83 10.86 -10.54
C SER A 138 24.54 12.04 -11.49
N LYS A 139 24.76 11.85 -12.79
CA LYS A 139 24.42 12.87 -13.81
C LYS A 139 22.94 13.25 -13.82
N PHE A 140 22.07 12.41 -13.26
CA PHE A 140 20.65 12.63 -13.20
C PHE A 140 20.20 13.43 -11.95
N ALA A 141 21.06 13.57 -10.94
CA ALA A 141 20.72 14.29 -9.71
C ALA A 141 20.47 15.80 -9.91
N SER A 142 20.93 16.37 -11.02
CA SER A 142 20.71 17.78 -11.40
C SER A 142 19.58 17.96 -12.41
N ALA A 143 18.81 16.90 -12.74
CA ALA A 143 17.67 17.02 -13.64
C ALA A 143 16.61 17.94 -13.03
N THR A 144 15.94 18.73 -13.89
CA THR A 144 14.89 19.67 -13.47
C THR A 144 13.52 19.31 -14.06
N ASN A 145 13.49 18.36 -14.96
CA ASN A 145 12.30 17.81 -15.60
C ASN A 145 12.55 16.37 -16.07
N LEU A 146 11.54 15.72 -16.66
CA LEU A 146 11.64 14.33 -17.16
C LEU A 146 12.66 14.20 -18.31
N ASP A 147 12.86 15.21 -19.16
CA ASP A 147 13.84 15.15 -20.26
C ASP A 147 15.29 15.04 -19.74
N GLY A 148 15.55 15.54 -18.54
CA GLY A 148 16.84 15.39 -17.86
C GLY A 148 17.22 13.95 -17.53
N PHE A 149 16.26 13.00 -17.62
CA PHE A 149 16.48 11.57 -17.41
C PHE A 149 16.66 10.78 -18.73
N LYS A 150 16.88 11.44 -19.84
CA LYS A 150 17.12 10.78 -21.13
C LYS A 150 18.24 9.74 -21.02
N GLY A 151 17.95 8.49 -21.41
CA GLY A 151 18.86 7.35 -21.31
C GLY A 151 19.00 6.75 -19.89
N ALA A 152 18.30 7.28 -18.89
CA ALA A 152 18.29 6.71 -17.54
C ALA A 152 17.46 5.42 -17.49
N LYS A 153 17.97 4.41 -16.79
CA LYS A 153 17.25 3.17 -16.46
C LYS A 153 16.42 3.42 -15.19
N ILE A 154 15.13 3.68 -15.37
CA ILE A 154 14.22 3.98 -14.26
C ILE A 154 13.25 2.80 -14.05
N ALA A 155 13.06 2.39 -12.80
CA ALA A 155 12.10 1.38 -12.39
C ALA A 155 11.01 1.97 -11.49
N ALA A 156 9.96 1.18 -11.21
CA ALA A 156 8.93 1.50 -10.24
C ALA A 156 8.41 0.21 -9.60
N GLN A 157 7.59 0.35 -8.56
CA GLN A 157 6.99 -0.82 -7.92
C GLN A 157 5.84 -1.37 -8.78
N ILE A 158 5.78 -2.70 -8.91
CA ILE A 158 4.73 -3.38 -9.68
C ILE A 158 3.34 -3.16 -9.07
N GLY A 159 2.34 -2.95 -9.95
CA GLY A 159 0.95 -2.76 -9.53
C GLY A 159 0.66 -1.40 -8.89
N THR A 160 1.56 -0.43 -9.07
CA THR A 160 1.37 0.95 -8.57
C THR A 160 1.17 1.92 -9.72
N PHE A 161 0.50 3.03 -9.43
CA PHE A 161 0.41 4.17 -10.36
C PHE A 161 1.80 4.69 -10.75
N HIS A 162 2.80 4.58 -9.89
CA HIS A 162 4.20 4.94 -10.22
C HIS A 162 4.69 4.21 -11.48
N ASN A 163 4.43 2.89 -11.55
CA ASN A 163 4.81 2.10 -12.71
C ASN A 163 4.00 2.50 -13.95
N ASP A 164 2.71 2.70 -13.80
CA ASP A 164 1.82 3.00 -14.92
C ASP A 164 2.18 4.36 -15.53
N ALA A 165 2.44 5.38 -14.70
CA ALA A 165 2.91 6.69 -15.14
C ALA A 165 4.29 6.60 -15.84
N LEU A 166 5.23 5.82 -15.29
CA LEU A 166 6.53 5.59 -15.89
C LEU A 166 6.39 4.91 -17.26
N GLN A 167 5.67 3.79 -17.35
CA GLN A 167 5.54 3.04 -18.61
C GLN A 167 4.85 3.87 -19.70
N ALA A 168 3.84 4.68 -19.34
CA ALA A 168 3.10 5.50 -20.29
C ALA A 168 3.93 6.67 -20.83
N GLN A 169 4.85 7.24 -20.04
CA GLN A 169 5.48 8.53 -20.35
C GLN A 169 6.99 8.43 -20.64
N ALA A 170 7.66 7.35 -20.25
CA ALA A 170 9.10 7.19 -20.37
C ALA A 170 9.63 7.39 -21.79
N ALA A 171 8.97 6.82 -22.80
CA ALA A 171 9.42 6.87 -24.19
C ALA A 171 9.44 8.31 -24.74
N ALA A 172 8.47 9.15 -24.37
CA ALA A 172 8.39 10.54 -24.79
C ALA A 172 9.60 11.37 -24.30
N HIS A 173 10.19 10.99 -23.17
CA HIS A 173 11.33 11.66 -22.55
C HIS A 173 12.66 10.90 -22.76
N GLY A 174 12.65 9.80 -23.55
CA GLY A 174 13.82 8.98 -23.80
C GLY A 174 14.33 8.24 -22.56
N ILE A 175 13.49 8.05 -21.55
CA ILE A 175 13.75 7.24 -20.34
C ILE A 175 13.67 5.76 -20.70
N LEU A 176 14.58 4.96 -20.16
CA LEU A 176 14.58 3.50 -20.33
C LEU A 176 13.82 2.86 -19.16
N ALA A 177 12.49 2.78 -19.29
CA ALA A 177 11.66 2.14 -18.28
C ALA A 177 12.07 0.67 -18.12
N GLN A 178 12.36 0.25 -16.89
CA GLN A 178 12.79 -1.10 -16.53
C GLN A 178 11.61 -1.96 -16.10
N THR A 179 11.84 -3.27 -16.05
CA THR A 179 10.88 -4.22 -15.45
C THR A 179 10.54 -3.78 -14.04
N PRO A 180 9.26 -3.67 -13.67
CA PRO A 180 8.86 -3.24 -12.34
C PRO A 180 9.28 -4.25 -11.28
N MET A 181 9.58 -3.77 -10.07
CA MET A 181 10.08 -4.57 -8.95
C MET A 181 9.01 -4.72 -7.86
N ALA A 182 9.13 -5.75 -7.04
CA ALA A 182 8.07 -6.11 -6.10
C ALA A 182 7.88 -5.08 -4.96
N THR A 183 8.97 -4.53 -4.43
CA THR A 183 8.95 -3.69 -3.23
C THR A 183 9.96 -2.54 -3.30
N PHE A 184 9.74 -1.48 -2.51
CA PHE A 184 10.69 -0.37 -2.38
C PHE A 184 12.08 -0.79 -1.88
N PRO A 185 12.24 -1.68 -0.87
CA PRO A 185 13.55 -2.19 -0.50
C PRO A 185 14.33 -2.83 -1.65
N ILE A 186 13.65 -3.54 -2.58
CA ILE A 186 14.29 -4.09 -3.78
C ILE A 186 14.71 -2.98 -4.74
N LEU A 187 13.90 -1.95 -4.95
CA LEU A 187 14.23 -0.78 -5.77
C LEU A 187 15.45 -0.04 -5.22
N ILE A 188 15.48 0.20 -3.90
CA ILE A 188 16.62 0.84 -3.21
C ILE A 188 17.89 0.00 -3.40
N GLY A 189 17.81 -1.31 -3.18
CA GLY A 189 18.92 -2.24 -3.39
C GLY A 189 19.43 -2.22 -4.84
N ALA A 190 18.55 -2.23 -5.82
CA ALA A 190 18.88 -2.17 -7.25
C ALA A 190 19.55 -0.83 -7.62
N LEU A 191 19.06 0.29 -7.07
CA LEU A 191 19.67 1.60 -7.25
C LEU A 191 21.07 1.65 -6.61
N LYS A 192 21.22 1.17 -5.36
CA LYS A 192 22.54 1.11 -4.68
C LYS A 192 23.53 0.23 -5.46
N ALA A 193 23.08 -0.91 -5.99
CA ALA A 193 23.90 -1.78 -6.83
C ALA A 193 24.23 -1.20 -8.23
N GLY A 194 23.49 -0.18 -8.69
CA GLY A 194 23.70 0.45 -10.01
C GLY A 194 23.09 -0.35 -11.17
N THR A 195 22.17 -1.28 -10.90
CA THR A 195 21.40 -1.99 -11.95
C THR A 195 20.32 -1.11 -12.56
N ILE A 196 19.84 -0.14 -11.80
CA ILE A 196 18.99 0.98 -12.25
C ILE A 196 19.65 2.31 -11.91
N ASP A 197 19.26 3.38 -12.60
CA ASP A 197 19.75 4.75 -12.37
C ASP A 197 18.84 5.54 -11.43
N GLY A 198 17.59 5.11 -11.27
CA GLY A 198 16.60 5.71 -10.37
C GLY A 198 15.31 4.90 -10.29
N TYR A 199 14.44 5.30 -9.37
CA TYR A 199 13.08 4.75 -9.26
C TYR A 199 12.06 5.85 -8.94
N VAL A 200 10.82 5.62 -9.37
CA VAL A 200 9.69 6.52 -9.09
C VAL A 200 9.13 6.24 -7.71
N ALA A 201 8.88 7.29 -6.93
CA ALA A 201 8.26 7.23 -5.61
C ALA A 201 7.40 8.48 -5.38
N GLU A 202 6.54 8.45 -4.35
CA GLU A 202 5.96 9.69 -3.82
C GLU A 202 6.99 10.49 -3.02
N TYR A 203 6.77 11.81 -2.98
CA TYR A 203 7.65 12.75 -2.26
C TYR A 203 7.96 12.34 -0.81
N PRO A 204 6.98 11.93 0.05
CA PRO A 204 7.30 11.52 1.42
C PRO A 204 8.18 10.26 1.49
N GLY A 205 7.91 9.28 0.63
CA GLY A 205 8.70 8.05 0.51
C GLY A 205 10.14 8.36 0.09
N ALA A 206 10.31 9.15 -0.98
CA ALA A 206 11.63 9.59 -1.44
C ALA A 206 12.40 10.36 -0.36
N LYS A 207 11.72 11.23 0.40
CA LYS A 207 12.33 11.97 1.51
C LYS A 207 12.80 11.03 2.62
N ALA A 208 11.97 10.04 2.99
CA ALA A 208 12.34 9.02 3.98
C ALA A 208 13.53 8.18 3.50
N ASP A 209 13.48 7.67 2.26
CA ASP A 209 14.56 6.86 1.67
C ASP A 209 15.90 7.62 1.66
N CYS A 210 15.88 8.91 1.30
CA CYS A 210 17.09 9.75 1.29
C CYS A 210 17.55 10.16 2.70
N THR A 211 16.68 10.13 3.70
CA THR A 211 17.05 10.35 5.10
C THR A 211 17.69 9.09 5.70
N MET A 212 17.20 7.92 5.31
CA MET A 212 17.72 6.62 5.74
C MET A 212 19.02 6.25 5.01
N ASN A 213 19.21 6.73 3.76
CA ASN A 213 20.33 6.41 2.88
C ASN A 213 21.01 7.69 2.42
N ASP A 214 22.12 8.04 3.03
CA ASP A 214 22.88 9.26 2.76
C ASP A 214 23.51 9.32 1.36
N THR A 215 23.60 8.18 0.65
CA THR A 215 24.08 8.09 -0.74
C THR A 215 23.02 8.40 -1.78
N LEU A 216 21.74 8.51 -1.34
CA LEU A 216 20.61 8.79 -2.22
C LEU A 216 20.16 10.24 -2.14
N THR A 217 19.55 10.70 -3.20
CA THR A 217 18.84 11.97 -3.30
C THR A 217 17.62 11.77 -4.22
N PHE A 218 16.72 12.74 -4.25
CA PHE A 218 15.63 12.70 -5.22
C PHE A 218 15.53 14.01 -5.98
N VAL A 219 15.04 13.93 -7.21
CA VAL A 219 14.72 15.08 -8.05
C VAL A 219 13.27 15.43 -7.80
N ASN A 220 13.05 16.62 -7.23
CA ASN A 220 11.72 17.09 -6.88
C ASN A 220 11.01 17.61 -8.15
N LEU A 221 10.31 16.73 -8.82
CA LEU A 221 9.50 17.00 -9.99
C LEU A 221 8.08 17.40 -9.56
N GLN A 222 7.47 18.30 -10.32
CA GLN A 222 6.08 18.70 -10.08
C GLN A 222 5.18 18.07 -11.14
N ASN A 223 4.16 17.32 -10.70
CA ASN A 223 3.19 16.71 -11.57
C ASN A 223 2.58 17.75 -12.54
N ASN A 224 2.32 17.34 -13.77
CA ASN A 224 1.72 18.15 -14.82
C ASN A 224 2.53 19.40 -15.27
N THR A 225 3.79 19.54 -14.77
CA THR A 225 4.68 20.66 -15.14
C THR A 225 6.07 20.16 -15.53
N THR A 226 6.87 19.76 -14.57
CA THR A 226 8.24 19.25 -14.80
C THR A 226 8.33 17.73 -14.65
N GLY A 227 7.33 17.12 -14.04
CA GLY A 227 7.22 15.70 -13.74
C GLY A 227 6.16 14.98 -14.55
N PHE A 228 5.72 13.86 -14.03
CA PHE A 228 4.72 13.00 -14.66
C PHE A 228 3.36 13.69 -14.76
N THR A 229 2.65 13.44 -15.85
CA THR A 229 1.23 13.76 -15.97
C THR A 229 0.44 12.81 -15.08
N ALA A 230 -0.38 13.36 -14.21
CA ALA A 230 -1.21 12.63 -13.25
C ALA A 230 -2.50 13.43 -12.98
N THR A 231 -3.60 12.73 -12.72
CA THR A 231 -4.83 13.35 -12.19
C THR A 231 -4.68 13.60 -10.68
N ASP A 232 -5.55 14.42 -10.12
CA ASP A 232 -5.57 14.61 -8.66
C ASP A 232 -5.82 13.29 -7.91
N GLU A 233 -6.67 12.43 -8.45
CA GLU A 233 -6.97 11.11 -7.87
C GLU A 233 -5.76 10.16 -7.88
N ASP A 234 -4.92 10.24 -8.91
CA ASP A 234 -3.73 9.38 -9.02
C ASP A 234 -2.66 9.70 -7.95
N VAL A 235 -2.67 10.93 -7.44
CA VAL A 235 -1.72 11.40 -6.43
C VAL A 235 -2.34 11.59 -5.04
N GLN A 236 -3.64 11.34 -4.90
CA GLN A 236 -4.30 11.19 -3.62
C GLN A 236 -3.99 9.81 -3.03
N ILE A 237 -4.02 9.73 -1.71
CA ILE A 237 -3.89 8.48 -0.96
C ILE A 237 -5.17 8.28 -0.15
N ALA A 238 -5.82 7.14 -0.34
CA ALA A 238 -7.11 6.83 0.27
C ALA A 238 -7.17 5.37 0.78
N ILE A 239 -8.14 5.09 1.64
CA ILE A 239 -8.36 3.76 2.22
C ILE A 239 -9.20 2.95 1.25
N GLY A 240 -8.70 1.78 0.85
CA GLY A 240 -9.42 0.86 -0.02
C GLY A 240 -10.32 -0.08 0.76
N LEU A 241 -11.58 -0.24 0.32
CA LEU A 241 -12.58 -1.10 0.94
C LEU A 241 -13.26 -1.98 -0.11
N LYS A 242 -13.79 -3.12 0.34
CA LYS A 242 -14.69 -3.90 -0.52
C LYS A 242 -15.86 -3.04 -0.97
N LYS A 243 -16.33 -3.22 -2.21
CA LYS A 243 -17.54 -2.55 -2.73
C LYS A 243 -18.71 -2.68 -1.79
N GLY A 244 -19.36 -1.54 -1.46
CA GLY A 244 -20.51 -1.48 -0.56
C GLY A 244 -20.18 -1.77 0.91
N SER A 245 -18.94 -1.58 1.34
CA SER A 245 -18.53 -1.78 2.73
C SER A 245 -19.30 -0.87 3.70
N GLU A 246 -19.83 -1.44 4.77
CA GLU A 246 -20.51 -0.71 5.85
C GLU A 246 -19.58 0.25 6.60
N TYR A 247 -18.27 0.05 6.54
CA TYR A 247 -17.29 0.87 7.24
C TYR A 247 -17.02 2.22 6.56
N LEU A 248 -17.36 2.41 5.28
CA LEU A 248 -16.97 3.60 4.51
C LEU A 248 -17.39 4.91 5.17
N THR A 249 -18.66 5.01 5.61
CA THR A 249 -19.18 6.22 6.27
C THR A 249 -18.45 6.51 7.58
N SER A 250 -18.22 5.47 8.39
CA SER A 250 -17.54 5.63 9.69
C SER A 250 -16.06 5.98 9.53
N ILE A 251 -15.40 5.44 8.50
CA ILE A 251 -14.02 5.76 8.16
C ILE A 251 -13.91 7.22 7.72
N ASN A 252 -14.78 7.70 6.82
CA ASN A 252 -14.78 9.10 6.40
C ASN A 252 -15.04 10.05 7.58
N ALA A 253 -15.95 9.68 8.47
CA ALA A 253 -16.18 10.45 9.70
C ALA A 253 -14.93 10.50 10.60
N ALA A 254 -14.20 9.38 10.75
CA ALA A 254 -12.95 9.35 11.51
C ALA A 254 -11.86 10.20 10.84
N LEU A 255 -11.75 10.14 9.51
CA LEU A 255 -10.77 10.95 8.76
C LEU A 255 -11.08 12.44 8.87
N ALA A 256 -12.34 12.85 8.88
CA ALA A 256 -12.74 14.25 9.01
C ALA A 256 -12.38 14.84 10.38
N GLU A 257 -12.26 14.04 11.42
CA GLU A 257 -11.84 14.46 12.76
C GLU A 257 -10.32 14.72 12.87
N ILE A 258 -9.52 14.23 11.91
CA ILE A 258 -8.07 14.42 11.89
C ILE A 258 -7.75 15.71 11.12
N SER A 259 -7.34 16.75 11.83
CA SER A 259 -6.97 18.03 11.20
C SER A 259 -5.73 17.89 10.29
N GLN A 260 -5.57 18.82 9.33
CA GLN A 260 -4.37 18.83 8.45
C GLN A 260 -3.08 18.95 9.28
N SER A 261 -3.05 19.80 10.29
CA SER A 261 -1.88 19.96 11.19
C SER A 261 -1.53 18.66 11.90
N GLU A 262 -2.53 17.87 12.31
CA GLU A 262 -2.31 16.56 12.93
C GLU A 262 -1.78 15.54 11.93
N ARG A 263 -2.30 15.52 10.70
CA ARG A 263 -1.79 14.69 9.60
C ARG A 263 -0.34 15.01 9.29
N ASP A 264 0.02 16.29 9.22
CA ASP A 264 1.40 16.74 8.97
C ASP A 264 2.34 16.30 10.10
N GLN A 265 1.91 16.41 11.36
CA GLN A 265 2.67 15.94 12.52
C GLN A 265 2.83 14.42 12.54
N MET A 266 1.79 13.66 12.20
CA MET A 266 1.88 12.20 12.06
C MET A 266 2.88 11.80 10.98
N MET A 267 2.85 12.45 9.81
CA MET A 267 3.78 12.18 8.72
C MET A 267 5.22 12.53 9.11
N GLN A 268 5.43 13.64 9.80
CA GLN A 268 6.75 14.02 10.33
C GLN A 268 7.24 12.96 11.33
N THR A 269 6.43 12.58 12.31
CA THR A 269 6.75 11.55 13.31
C THR A 269 7.06 10.21 12.66
N ALA A 270 6.29 9.80 11.66
CA ALA A 270 6.52 8.58 10.91
C ALA A 270 7.87 8.59 10.18
N THR A 271 8.24 9.75 9.60
CA THR A 271 9.52 9.93 8.92
C THR A 271 10.71 9.87 9.89
N GLU A 272 10.58 10.49 11.06
CA GLU A 272 11.64 10.53 12.08
C GLU A 272 11.88 9.17 12.73
N ASN A 273 10.81 8.37 12.90
CA ASN A 273 10.84 7.04 13.50
C ASN A 273 11.14 5.90 12.51
N ALA A 274 11.22 6.20 11.20
CA ALA A 274 11.53 5.18 10.21
C ALA A 274 12.93 4.55 10.50
N PRO A 275 13.06 3.21 10.43
CA PRO A 275 14.32 2.54 10.72
C PRO A 275 15.43 3.02 9.78
N LYS A 276 16.53 3.51 10.33
CA LYS A 276 17.72 3.82 9.54
C LYS A 276 18.41 2.52 9.15
N GLU A 277 18.82 2.42 7.89
CA GLU A 277 19.72 1.31 7.50
C GLU A 277 21.07 1.52 8.23
N GLY A 278 21.45 0.51 9.03
CA GLY A 278 22.73 0.45 9.73
C GLY A 278 23.88 0.13 8.78
#